data_c2af651073078a1b13c2eedbb6b43474
#
_entry.id   c2af651073078a1b13c2eedbb6b43474
#
_cell.length_a   1.000
_cell.length_b   1.000
_cell.length_c   1.000
_cell.angle_alpha   90.00
_cell.angle_beta   90.00
_cell.angle_gamma   90.00
#
_symmetry.space_group_name_H-M   'P 1'
#
loop_
_entity.id
_entity.type
_entity.pdbx_description
1 polymer ?
#
loop_
_entity_poly.entity_id
_entity_poly.type
_entity_poly.pdbx_seq_one_letter_code
_entity_poly.pdbx_strand_id
1 'polypeptide(L)'
;SSLSGGNQQKVVVAREMSKELNLLVANQPTRGVDVGSIEFIHKRIVEVRDQNIPVLLISSELDEVVSLADRIVVMYRGRVMGIVPADTPRDVLGLMMAGVPYDEAVAGEQENAEVSDSHEEEK
;
A
#
# COMPACT_ATOMS: atom_id res chain seq x y z
N SER A 1 -17.30 -24.76 -1.71
CA SER A 1 -16.05 -24.96 -1.01
C SER A 1 -16.20 -24.60 0.47
N SER A 2 -15.66 -25.44 1.32
CA SER A 2 -15.73 -25.26 2.78
C SER A 2 -14.67 -24.33 3.34
N LEU A 3 -13.73 -23.86 2.52
CA LEU A 3 -12.67 -22.99 2.96
C LEU A 3 -13.12 -21.53 3.06
N SER A 4 -12.75 -20.87 4.15
CA SER A 4 -12.96 -19.43 4.27
C SER A 4 -12.09 -18.67 3.29
N GLY A 5 -12.45 -17.43 2.96
CA GLY A 5 -11.64 -16.59 2.06
C GLY A 5 -10.21 -16.41 2.56
N GLY A 6 -10.02 -16.30 3.88
CA GLY A 6 -8.69 -16.17 4.49
C GLY A 6 -7.81 -17.41 4.27
N ASN A 7 -8.39 -18.60 4.40
CA ASN A 7 -7.65 -19.83 4.16
C ASN A 7 -7.27 -19.99 2.69
N GLN A 8 -8.13 -19.57 1.78
CA GLN A 8 -7.84 -19.57 0.35
C GLN A 8 -6.68 -18.63 0.01
N GLN A 9 -6.65 -17.44 0.61
CA GLN A 9 -5.55 -16.49 0.42
C GLN A 9 -4.22 -17.07 0.90
N LYS A 10 -4.19 -17.72 2.06
CA LYS A 10 -2.98 -18.36 2.59
C LYS A 10 -2.46 -19.43 1.63
N VAL A 11 -3.33 -20.25 1.07
CA VAL A 11 -2.95 -21.31 0.13
C VAL A 11 -2.33 -20.71 -1.13
N VAL A 12 -2.93 -19.67 -1.67
CA VAL A 12 -2.43 -18.99 -2.89
C VAL A 12 -1.04 -18.40 -2.64
N VAL A 13 -0.85 -17.66 -1.55
CA VAL A 13 0.44 -17.05 -1.22
C VAL A 13 1.51 -18.12 -1.01
N ALA A 14 1.23 -19.17 -0.25
CA ALA A 14 2.18 -20.26 -0.01
C ALA A 14 2.56 -20.97 -1.30
N ARG A 15 1.61 -21.20 -2.20
CA ARG A 15 1.85 -21.85 -3.48
C ARG A 15 2.80 -21.03 -4.35
N GLU A 16 2.59 -19.74 -4.45
CA GLU A 16 3.46 -18.86 -5.24
C GLU A 16 4.86 -18.79 -4.64
N MET A 17 4.98 -18.74 -3.33
CA MET A 17 6.27 -18.68 -2.65
C MET A 17 7.07 -19.98 -2.71
N SER A 18 6.43 -21.11 -3.00
CA SER A 18 7.12 -22.41 -3.12
C SER A 18 7.78 -22.61 -4.49
N LYS A 19 7.47 -21.75 -5.45
CA LYS A 19 8.08 -21.80 -6.80
C LYS A 19 9.35 -20.98 -6.84
N GLU A 20 10.21 -21.29 -7.81
CA GLU A 20 11.34 -20.43 -8.11
C GLU A 20 10.82 -19.14 -8.76
N LEU A 21 10.91 -18.02 -8.03
CA LEU A 21 10.26 -16.76 -8.40
C LEU A 21 11.27 -15.75 -8.93
N ASN A 22 10.94 -15.11 -10.06
CA ASN A 22 11.61 -13.90 -10.55
C ASN A 22 10.85 -12.64 -10.18
N LEU A 23 9.55 -12.76 -9.88
CA LEU A 23 8.65 -11.68 -9.47
C LEU A 23 7.48 -12.30 -8.71
N LEU A 24 7.13 -11.70 -7.59
CA LEU A 24 5.90 -12.06 -6.87
C LEU A 24 4.86 -10.98 -7.11
N VAL A 25 3.67 -11.37 -7.56
CA VAL A 25 2.51 -10.47 -7.64
C VAL A 25 1.54 -10.85 -6.53
N ALA A 26 1.35 -9.94 -5.58
CA ALA A 26 0.40 -10.11 -4.47
C ALA A 26 -0.78 -9.16 -4.68
N ASN A 27 -1.89 -9.70 -5.17
CA ASN A 27 -3.08 -8.92 -5.46
C ASN A 27 -4.10 -9.06 -4.33
N GLN A 28 -4.33 -7.98 -3.58
CA GLN A 28 -5.25 -7.95 -2.44
C GLN A 28 -5.01 -9.13 -1.49
N PRO A 29 -3.75 -9.34 -1.04
CA PRO A 29 -3.37 -10.59 -0.36
C PRO A 29 -4.06 -10.78 0.99
N THR A 30 -4.51 -9.72 1.64
CA THR A 30 -5.13 -9.79 2.96
C THR A 30 -6.63 -9.47 2.94
N ARG A 31 -7.22 -9.35 1.76
CA ARG A 31 -8.65 -9.04 1.64
C ARG A 31 -9.50 -10.19 2.20
N GLY A 32 -10.34 -9.87 3.19
CA GLY A 32 -11.19 -10.86 3.83
C GLY A 32 -10.47 -11.83 4.77
N VAL A 33 -9.23 -11.54 5.12
CA VAL A 33 -8.37 -12.39 5.96
C VAL A 33 -8.45 -11.94 7.41
N ASP A 34 -8.42 -12.88 8.36
CA ASP A 34 -8.39 -12.57 9.78
C ASP A 34 -7.05 -11.95 10.21
N VAL A 35 -7.06 -11.21 11.33
CA VAL A 35 -5.91 -10.43 11.79
C VAL A 35 -4.64 -11.27 11.96
N GLY A 36 -4.75 -12.45 12.55
CA GLY A 36 -3.58 -13.32 12.74
C GLY A 36 -2.97 -13.81 11.45
N SER A 37 -3.81 -14.03 10.44
CA SER A 37 -3.35 -14.46 9.12
C SER A 37 -2.72 -13.33 8.31
N ILE A 38 -3.15 -12.10 8.53
CA ILE A 38 -2.58 -10.92 7.87
C ILE A 38 -1.08 -10.81 8.21
N GLU A 39 -0.73 -10.92 9.47
CA GLU A 39 0.66 -10.84 9.91
C GLU A 39 1.52 -11.93 9.25
N PHE A 40 1.00 -13.16 9.16
CA PHE A 40 1.68 -14.27 8.50
C PHE A 40 1.93 -13.96 7.02
N ILE A 41 0.93 -13.45 6.31
CA ILE A 41 1.04 -13.12 4.89
C ILE A 41 2.06 -12.01 4.67
N HIS A 42 2.01 -10.95 5.47
CA HIS A 42 2.95 -9.84 5.36
C HIS A 42 4.40 -10.28 5.60
N LYS A 43 4.61 -11.15 6.59
CA LYS A 43 5.93 -11.69 6.89
C LYS A 43 6.49 -12.49 5.71
N ARG A 44 5.66 -13.29 5.05
CA ARG A 44 6.05 -14.06 3.88
C ARG A 44 6.41 -13.17 2.70
N ILE A 45 5.66 -12.10 2.48
CA ILE A 45 5.96 -11.12 1.42
C ILE A 45 7.33 -10.48 1.66
N VAL A 46 7.61 -10.08 2.90
CA VAL A 46 8.91 -9.48 3.27
C VAL A 46 10.05 -10.48 3.09
N GLU A 47 9.85 -11.74 3.44
CA GLU A 47 10.85 -12.80 3.24
C GLU A 47 11.22 -12.97 1.76
N VAL A 48 10.23 -12.89 0.87
CA VAL A 48 10.47 -12.96 -0.58
C VAL A 48 11.29 -11.76 -1.04
N ARG A 49 10.92 -10.55 -0.60
CA ARG A 49 11.68 -9.34 -0.93
C ARG A 49 13.12 -9.44 -0.44
N ASP A 50 13.35 -9.97 0.76
CA ASP A 50 14.67 -10.11 1.34
C ASP A 50 15.57 -11.08 0.58
N GLN A 51 14.99 -11.93 -0.28
CA GLN A 51 15.72 -12.79 -1.20
C GLN A 51 16.04 -12.08 -2.52
N ASN A 52 15.89 -10.77 -2.59
CA ASN A 52 16.08 -9.94 -3.79
C ASN A 52 15.10 -10.26 -4.91
N ILE A 53 13.92 -10.71 -4.56
CA ILE A 53 12.84 -10.96 -5.51
C ILE A 53 11.91 -9.75 -5.51
N PRO A 54 11.72 -9.05 -6.64
CA PRO A 54 10.78 -7.96 -6.72
C PRO A 54 9.35 -8.39 -6.38
N VAL A 55 8.64 -7.57 -5.63
CA VAL A 55 7.24 -7.83 -5.27
C VAL A 55 6.38 -6.67 -5.78
N LEU A 56 5.35 -7.02 -6.55
CA LEU A 56 4.31 -6.07 -6.93
C LEU A 56 3.11 -6.32 -6.02
N LEU A 57 2.89 -5.39 -5.08
CA LEU A 57 1.76 -5.46 -4.15
C LEU A 57 0.63 -4.59 -4.67
N ILE A 58 -0.54 -5.17 -4.83
CA ILE A 58 -1.76 -4.45 -5.21
C ILE A 58 -2.72 -4.53 -4.03
N SER A 59 -3.06 -3.37 -3.46
CA SER A 59 -3.93 -3.33 -2.29
C SER A 59 -4.73 -2.02 -2.26
N SER A 60 -5.97 -2.11 -1.78
CA SER A 60 -6.80 -0.94 -1.50
C SER A 60 -6.64 -0.45 -0.05
N GLU A 61 -5.86 -1.17 0.75
CA GLU A 61 -5.61 -0.82 2.16
C GLU A 61 -4.33 0.01 2.27
N LEU A 62 -4.48 1.30 2.56
CA LEU A 62 -3.34 2.22 2.65
C LEU A 62 -2.32 1.77 3.69
N ASP A 63 -2.77 1.32 4.86
CA ASP A 63 -1.88 0.85 5.92
C ASP A 63 -1.01 -0.32 5.48
N GLU A 64 -1.58 -1.26 4.72
CA GLU A 64 -0.86 -2.40 4.17
C GLU A 64 0.23 -1.93 3.20
N VAL A 65 -0.13 -1.05 2.27
CA VAL A 65 0.81 -0.54 1.26
C VAL A 65 1.94 0.23 1.93
N VAL A 66 1.63 1.13 2.84
CA VAL A 66 2.64 1.96 3.53
C VAL A 66 3.60 1.10 4.36
N SER A 67 3.09 0.04 4.99
CA SER A 67 3.93 -0.82 5.85
C SER A 67 4.86 -1.75 5.06
N LEU A 68 4.54 -2.09 3.82
CA LEU A 68 5.28 -3.09 3.05
C LEU A 68 6.07 -2.52 1.88
N ALA A 69 5.62 -1.44 1.28
CA ALA A 69 6.18 -0.94 0.03
C ALA A 69 7.41 -0.08 0.23
N ASP A 70 8.33 -0.13 -0.72
CA ASP A 70 9.44 0.82 -0.83
C ASP A 70 9.00 2.05 -1.62
N ARG A 71 8.20 1.83 -2.68
CA ARG A 71 7.61 2.90 -3.49
C ARG A 71 6.14 2.60 -3.71
N ILE A 72 5.36 3.65 -3.88
CA ILE A 72 3.91 3.55 -4.05
C ILE A 72 3.51 4.17 -5.37
N VAL A 73 2.77 3.40 -6.18
CA VAL A 73 2.09 3.92 -7.36
C VAL A 73 0.62 4.11 -6.99
N VAL A 74 0.13 5.33 -7.04
CA VAL A 74 -1.27 5.61 -6.78
C VAL A 74 -2.03 5.72 -8.08
N MET A 75 -3.07 4.92 -8.23
CA MET A 75 -3.89 4.89 -9.43
C MET A 75 -5.33 5.33 -9.13
N TYR A 76 -5.92 6.04 -10.06
CA TYR A 76 -7.30 6.47 -9.97
C TYR A 76 -7.93 6.44 -11.36
N ARG A 77 -8.99 5.66 -11.52
CA ARG A 77 -9.74 5.51 -12.77
C ARG A 77 -8.84 5.25 -14.00
N GLY A 78 -7.89 4.32 -13.83
CA GLY A 78 -7.00 3.92 -14.92
C GLY A 78 -5.84 4.87 -15.18
N ARG A 79 -5.64 5.88 -14.34
CA ARG A 79 -4.53 6.85 -14.47
C ARG A 79 -3.62 6.78 -13.27
N VAL A 80 -2.33 6.99 -13.50
CA VAL A 80 -1.34 7.09 -12.44
C VAL A 80 -1.34 8.53 -11.90
N MET A 81 -1.70 8.68 -10.63
CA MET A 81 -1.68 9.97 -9.95
C MET A 81 -0.27 10.38 -9.53
N GLY A 82 0.61 9.41 -9.34
CA GLY A 82 2.00 9.65 -9.03
C GLY A 82 2.70 8.37 -8.60
N ILE A 83 4.03 8.40 -8.63
CA ILE A 83 4.89 7.35 -8.10
C ILE A 83 5.74 8.01 -7.02
N VAL A 84 5.55 7.59 -5.77
CA VAL A 84 6.11 8.28 -4.61
C VAL A 84 6.75 7.30 -3.64
N PRO A 85 7.69 7.75 -2.79
CA PRO A 85 8.24 6.87 -1.76
C PRO A 85 7.21 6.54 -0.69
N ALA A 86 7.44 5.44 0.05
CA ALA A 86 6.51 4.97 1.07
C ALA A 86 6.41 5.91 2.28
N ASP A 87 7.37 6.80 2.46
CA ASP A 87 7.37 7.79 3.55
C ASP A 87 6.59 9.08 3.21
N THR A 88 5.92 9.10 2.06
CA THR A 88 5.05 10.22 1.68
C THR A 88 3.94 10.38 2.73
N PRO A 89 3.63 11.64 3.15
CA PRO A 89 2.59 11.87 4.14
C PRO A 89 1.25 11.26 3.74
N ARG A 90 0.54 10.69 4.71
CA ARG A 90 -0.74 10.02 4.47
C ARG A 90 -1.80 10.96 3.90
N ASP A 91 -1.75 12.23 4.26
CA ASP A 91 -2.68 13.23 3.73
C ASP A 91 -2.51 13.41 2.22
N VAL A 92 -1.26 13.42 1.76
CA VAL A 92 -0.94 13.49 0.33
C VAL A 92 -1.42 12.23 -0.37
N LEU A 93 -1.12 11.05 0.19
CA LEU A 93 -1.57 9.78 -0.37
C LEU A 93 -3.09 9.69 -0.45
N GLY A 94 -3.78 10.15 0.60
CA GLY A 94 -5.24 10.17 0.63
C GLY A 94 -5.85 11.03 -0.47
N LEU A 95 -5.28 12.22 -0.72
CA LEU A 95 -5.72 13.07 -1.81
C LEU A 95 -5.48 12.42 -3.17
N MET A 96 -4.33 11.80 -3.36
CA MET A 96 -4.00 11.08 -4.59
C MET A 96 -4.97 9.92 -4.84
N MET A 97 -5.33 9.19 -3.80
CA MET A 97 -6.30 8.09 -3.88
C MET A 97 -7.71 8.60 -4.24
N ALA A 98 -7.99 9.86 -3.96
CA ALA A 98 -9.26 10.50 -4.33
C ALA A 98 -9.21 11.12 -5.74
N GLY A 99 -8.10 10.97 -6.44
CA GLY A 99 -7.97 11.44 -7.81
C GLY A 99 -7.22 12.76 -7.98
N VAL A 100 -6.51 13.23 -6.94
CA VAL A 100 -5.72 14.44 -7.01
C VAL A 100 -4.28 14.08 -7.41
N PRO A 101 -3.74 14.63 -8.52
CA PRO A 101 -2.35 14.38 -8.91
C PRO A 101 -1.37 14.84 -7.82
N TYR A 102 -0.21 14.20 -7.77
CA TYR A 102 0.79 14.43 -6.72
C TYR A 102 1.12 15.91 -6.52
N ASP A 103 1.40 16.63 -7.60
CA ASP A 103 1.78 18.05 -7.53
C ASP A 103 0.71 18.91 -6.84
N GLU A 104 -0.56 18.66 -7.15
CA GLU A 104 -1.68 19.37 -6.53
C GLU A 104 -1.92 18.91 -5.09
N ALA A 105 -1.72 17.63 -4.80
CA ALA A 105 -1.88 17.10 -3.45
C ALA A 105 -0.87 17.71 -2.49
N VAL A 106 0.39 17.85 -2.91
CA VAL A 106 1.45 18.48 -2.11
C VAL A 106 1.18 19.96 -1.90
N ALA A 107 0.75 20.67 -2.93
CA ALA A 107 0.42 22.10 -2.84
C ALA A 107 -0.74 22.35 -1.86
N GLY A 108 -1.77 21.52 -1.91
CA GLY A 108 -2.92 21.62 -0.99
C GLY A 108 -2.53 21.40 0.46
N GLU A 109 -1.62 20.48 0.74
CA GLU A 109 -1.13 20.24 2.09
C GLU A 109 -0.31 21.41 2.61
N GLN A 110 0.54 22.01 1.78
CA GLN A 110 1.33 23.19 2.16
C GLN A 110 0.44 24.37 2.50
N GLU A 111 -0.61 24.61 1.73
CA GLU A 111 -1.58 25.66 2.02
C GLU A 111 -2.26 25.44 3.38
N ASN A 112 -2.65 24.22 3.66
CA ASN A 112 -3.27 23.87 4.94
C ASN A 112 -2.31 24.06 6.12
N ALA A 113 -1.04 23.75 5.96
CA ALA A 113 -0.02 23.95 6.98
C ALA A 113 0.20 25.43 7.25
N GLU A 114 0.26 26.27 6.22
CA GLU A 114 0.43 27.72 6.37
C GLU A 114 -0.76 28.36 7.06
N VAL A 115 -1.98 27.95 6.73
CA VAL A 115 -3.20 28.42 7.38
C VAL A 115 -3.22 28.02 8.87
N SER A 116 -2.81 26.80 9.18
CA SER A 116 -2.72 26.32 10.56
C SER A 116 -1.72 27.16 11.39
N ASP A 117 -0.53 27.43 10.84
CA ASP A 117 0.48 28.24 11.52
C ASP A 117 0.01 29.68 11.74
N SER A 118 -0.69 30.28 10.76
CA SER A 118 -1.21 31.64 10.93
C SER A 118 -2.27 31.73 12.00
N HIS A 119 -3.07 30.70 12.22
CA HIS A 119 -4.05 30.65 13.30
C HIS A 119 -3.40 30.51 14.67
N GLU A 120 -2.29 29.82 14.78
CA GLU A 120 -1.56 29.71 16.05
C GLU A 120 -0.89 31.03 16.44
N GLU A 121 -0.42 31.83 15.49
CA GLU A 121 0.20 33.12 15.74
C GLU A 121 -0.80 34.18 16.24
N GLU A 122 -2.07 34.06 15.92
CA GLU A 122 -3.12 34.98 16.37
C GLU A 122 -3.59 34.73 17.82
N LYS A 123 -3.15 33.69 18.46
CA LYS A 123 -3.43 33.39 19.86
C LYS A 123 -2.31 33.87 20.77
#